data_2a79e6d13c0f7c0ce3f602be336df697
#
_entry.id   2a79e6d13c0f7c0ce3f602be336df697
#
_cell.length_a   1.000
_cell.length_b   1.000
_cell.length_c   1.000
_cell.angle_alpha   90.00
_cell.angle_beta   90.00
_cell.angle_gamma   90.00
#
_symmetry.space_group_name_H-M   'P 1'
#
loop_
_entity.id
_entity.type
_entity.pdbx_description
1 polymer ?
#
loop_
_entity_poly.entity_id
_entity_poly.type
_entity_poly.pdbx_seq_one_letter_code
_entity_poly.pdbx_strand_id
1 'polypeptide(L)'
;FMDLLIFKAPILMVQASMDGILLGILFALIAYGMALQWGVMNIINIAQGDLVILGGYIAYTLYIGIDLTINFHLWGFLVNLPIAIPPIHPAWGVIISPIIMFFVGWGLYKLVINKVVDRDLFISILATFGIAIIFQQLMNFIFGADVVVAQSEYGTTMLFDNSVTLPNSKIF
;
A
#
# COMPACT_ATOMS: atom_id res chain seq x y z
N PHE A 1 -2.07 34.62 -14.57
CA PHE A 1 -0.95 34.11 -13.76
C PHE A 1 -0.54 32.70 -14.13
N MET A 2 -1.47 31.81 -14.48
CA MET A 2 -1.17 30.45 -14.93
C MET A 2 -0.45 30.37 -16.28
N ASP A 3 -0.82 31.23 -17.23
CA ASP A 3 -0.23 31.24 -18.57
C ASP A 3 1.27 31.61 -18.59
N LEU A 4 1.73 32.39 -17.62
CA LEU A 4 3.13 32.81 -17.49
C LEU A 4 4.05 31.68 -16.95
N LEU A 5 3.52 30.77 -16.15
CA LEU A 5 4.26 29.60 -15.62
C LEU A 5 4.46 28.53 -16.70
N ILE A 6 3.46 28.34 -17.60
CA ILE A 6 3.52 27.40 -18.72
C ILE A 6 4.66 27.74 -19.69
N PHE A 7 4.88 29.03 -19.96
CA PHE A 7 5.92 29.48 -20.89
C PHE A 7 7.31 29.66 -20.23
N LYS A 8 7.37 29.87 -18.90
CA LYS A 8 8.64 30.11 -18.21
C LYS A 8 9.33 28.86 -17.67
N ALA A 9 8.61 27.76 -17.52
CA ALA A 9 9.18 26.52 -17.01
C ALA A 9 8.57 25.28 -17.69
N PRO A 10 8.82 25.05 -18.98
CA PRO A 10 8.31 23.88 -19.69
C PRO A 10 8.77 22.55 -19.05
N ILE A 11 9.92 22.57 -18.38
CA ILE A 11 10.52 21.44 -17.68
C ILE A 11 9.67 21.00 -16.49
N LEU A 12 9.11 21.95 -15.70
CA LEU A 12 8.20 21.64 -14.59
C LEU A 12 6.91 20.99 -15.09
N MET A 13 6.42 21.34 -16.26
CA MET A 13 5.25 20.71 -16.87
C MET A 13 5.53 19.26 -17.28
N VAL A 14 6.69 19.01 -17.87
CA VAL A 14 7.11 17.64 -18.23
C VAL A 14 7.22 16.80 -16.97
N GLN A 15 7.87 17.30 -15.93
CA GLN A 15 8.00 16.60 -14.66
C GLN A 15 6.63 16.33 -14.03
N ALA A 16 5.76 17.32 -13.93
CA ALA A 16 4.41 17.16 -13.38
C ALA A 16 3.56 16.18 -14.20
N SER A 17 3.72 16.18 -15.52
CA SER A 17 3.02 15.22 -16.39
C SER A 17 3.51 13.80 -16.18
N MET A 18 4.82 13.58 -16.03
CA MET A 18 5.38 12.26 -15.75
C MET A 18 4.94 11.75 -14.37
N ASP A 19 5.00 12.60 -13.34
CA ASP A 19 4.51 12.27 -12.01
C ASP A 19 3.00 11.95 -12.02
N GLY A 20 2.23 12.72 -12.77
CA GLY A 20 0.79 12.49 -12.94
C GLY A 20 0.47 11.17 -13.64
N ILE A 21 1.23 10.80 -14.68
CA ILE A 21 1.07 9.52 -15.38
C ILE A 21 1.40 8.36 -14.45
N LEU A 22 2.52 8.40 -13.71
CA LEU A 22 2.91 7.35 -12.78
C LEU A 22 1.86 7.16 -11.67
N LEU A 23 1.38 8.26 -11.10
CA LEU A 23 0.32 8.25 -10.10
C LEU A 23 -1.00 7.73 -10.69
N GLY A 24 -1.31 8.12 -11.92
CA GLY A 24 -2.49 7.66 -12.66
C GLY A 24 -2.47 6.16 -12.91
N ILE A 25 -1.33 5.57 -13.26
CA ILE A 25 -1.17 4.13 -13.44
C ILE A 25 -1.44 3.39 -12.10
N LEU A 26 -0.92 3.93 -11.00
CA LEU A 26 -1.12 3.36 -9.67
C LEU A 26 -2.60 3.37 -9.29
N PHE A 27 -3.29 4.50 -9.46
CA PHE A 27 -4.73 4.59 -9.21
C PHE A 27 -5.55 3.70 -10.15
N ALA A 28 -5.15 3.56 -11.42
CA ALA A 28 -5.80 2.66 -12.36
C ALA A 28 -5.70 1.20 -11.92
N LEU A 29 -4.55 0.78 -11.38
CA LEU A 29 -4.36 -0.56 -10.84
C LEU A 29 -5.27 -0.83 -9.63
N ILE A 30 -5.39 0.15 -8.71
CA ILE A 30 -6.28 0.08 -7.55
C ILE A 30 -7.75 -0.01 -8.01
N ALA A 31 -8.15 0.84 -8.95
CA ALA A 31 -9.51 0.85 -9.52
C ALA A 31 -9.84 -0.47 -10.23
N TYR A 32 -8.87 -1.05 -10.96
CA TYR A 32 -9.01 -2.34 -11.59
C TYR A 32 -9.26 -3.47 -10.58
N GLY A 33 -8.52 -3.47 -9.46
CA GLY A 33 -8.75 -4.43 -8.37
C GLY A 33 -10.17 -4.32 -7.79
N MET A 34 -10.66 -3.09 -7.58
CA MET A 34 -12.03 -2.86 -7.11
C MET A 34 -13.09 -3.29 -8.14
N ALA A 35 -12.84 -3.01 -9.42
CA ALA A 35 -13.74 -3.43 -10.50
C ALA A 35 -13.85 -4.95 -10.63
N LEU A 36 -12.73 -5.68 -10.44
CA LEU A 36 -12.73 -7.14 -10.42
C LEU A 36 -13.56 -7.69 -9.24
N GLN A 37 -13.42 -7.13 -8.05
CA GLN A 37 -14.21 -7.55 -6.89
C GLN A 37 -15.71 -7.34 -7.13
N TRP A 38 -16.09 -6.17 -7.64
CA TRP A 38 -17.48 -5.89 -7.99
C TRP A 38 -17.99 -6.82 -9.10
N GLY A 39 -17.21 -7.00 -10.17
CA GLY A 39 -17.63 -7.82 -11.32
C GLY A 39 -17.78 -9.31 -11.01
N VAL A 40 -16.98 -9.85 -10.08
CA VAL A 40 -16.98 -11.27 -9.75
C VAL A 40 -17.88 -11.60 -8.56
N MET A 41 -17.84 -10.78 -7.51
CA MET A 41 -18.51 -11.07 -6.24
C MET A 41 -19.75 -10.20 -6.00
N ASN A 42 -19.93 -9.16 -6.79
CA ASN A 42 -21.02 -8.17 -6.65
C ASN A 42 -21.09 -7.53 -5.25
N ILE A 43 -19.94 -7.33 -4.61
CA ILE A 43 -19.79 -6.71 -3.30
C ILE A 43 -18.92 -5.44 -3.39
N ILE A 44 -19.25 -4.46 -2.56
CA ILE A 44 -18.42 -3.27 -2.36
C ILE A 44 -17.53 -3.50 -1.14
N ASN A 45 -16.22 -3.57 -1.38
CA ASN A 45 -15.24 -3.74 -0.31
C ASN A 45 -14.64 -2.39 0.09
N ILE A 46 -15.13 -1.82 1.20
CA ILE A 46 -14.60 -0.54 1.71
C ILE A 46 -13.16 -0.69 2.23
N ALA A 47 -12.76 -1.88 2.71
CA ALA A 47 -11.41 -2.13 3.20
C ALA A 47 -10.35 -2.16 2.09
N GLN A 48 -10.72 -1.96 0.81
CA GLN A 48 -9.78 -1.98 -0.32
C GLN A 48 -8.64 -0.96 -0.15
N GLY A 49 -8.95 0.25 0.31
CA GLY A 49 -7.94 1.29 0.57
C GLY A 49 -6.93 0.86 1.64
N ASP A 50 -7.42 0.29 2.74
CA ASP A 50 -6.58 -0.17 3.86
C ASP A 50 -5.69 -1.35 3.43
N LEU A 51 -6.19 -2.22 2.55
CA LEU A 51 -5.39 -3.31 1.97
C LEU A 51 -4.24 -2.78 1.10
N VAL A 52 -4.47 -1.72 0.33
CA VAL A 52 -3.41 -1.07 -0.46
C VAL A 52 -2.34 -0.48 0.46
N ILE A 53 -2.76 0.22 1.52
CA ILE A 53 -1.85 0.79 2.52
C ILE A 53 -1.08 -0.32 3.23
N LEU A 54 -1.74 -1.42 3.61
CA LEU A 54 -1.09 -2.58 4.23
C LEU A 54 -0.03 -3.18 3.31
N GLY A 55 -0.29 -3.28 2.00
CA GLY A 55 0.69 -3.71 1.01
C GLY A 55 1.91 -2.79 0.96
N GLY A 56 1.70 -1.48 1.06
CA GLY A 56 2.78 -0.49 1.17
C GLY A 56 3.62 -0.67 2.45
N TYR A 57 2.98 -0.91 3.59
CA TYR A 57 3.69 -1.21 4.85
C TYR A 57 4.50 -2.51 4.77
N ILE A 58 3.97 -3.56 4.15
CA ILE A 58 4.70 -4.82 3.95
C ILE A 58 5.93 -4.58 3.07
N ALA A 59 5.79 -3.87 1.97
CA ALA A 59 6.92 -3.53 1.10
C ALA A 59 7.98 -2.69 1.84
N TYR A 60 7.55 -1.73 2.65
CA TYR A 60 8.42 -0.91 3.50
C TYR A 60 9.18 -1.75 4.53
N THR A 61 8.49 -2.66 5.23
CA THR A 61 9.13 -3.54 6.23
C THR A 61 10.17 -4.47 5.62
N LEU A 62 9.91 -4.96 4.42
CA LEU A 62 10.86 -5.77 3.68
C LEU A 62 12.10 -4.98 3.24
N TYR A 63 11.92 -3.68 2.95
CA TYR A 63 13.01 -2.81 2.50
C TYR A 63 13.94 -2.39 3.63
N ILE A 64 13.41 -1.90 4.74
CA ILE A 64 14.22 -1.39 5.86
C ILE A 64 14.68 -2.51 6.78
N GLY A 65 13.95 -3.63 6.81
CA GLY A 65 14.06 -4.60 7.88
C GLY A 65 13.37 -4.07 9.14
N ILE A 66 12.75 -4.93 9.91
CA ILE A 66 12.15 -4.57 11.19
C ILE A 66 12.59 -5.56 12.25
N ASP A 67 13.05 -5.00 13.36
CA ASP A 67 13.16 -5.72 14.63
C ASP A 67 11.90 -5.42 15.45
N LEU A 68 10.85 -6.19 15.22
CA LEU A 68 9.58 -6.04 15.90
C LEU A 68 9.55 -6.93 17.13
N THR A 69 9.60 -6.35 18.32
CA THR A 69 9.33 -7.06 19.55
C THR A 69 7.88 -6.85 19.95
N ILE A 70 7.01 -7.80 19.59
CA ILE A 70 5.60 -7.76 19.99
C ILE A 70 5.51 -8.28 21.41
N ASN A 71 5.24 -7.38 22.35
CA ASN A 71 5.00 -7.70 23.73
C ASN A 71 3.49 -7.70 24.00
N PHE A 72 2.89 -8.86 24.21
CA PHE A 72 1.50 -8.90 24.67
C PHE A 72 1.34 -9.76 25.93
N HIS A 73 0.46 -9.27 26.78
CA HIS A 73 0.07 -9.96 28.00
C HIS A 73 -1.08 -10.90 27.69
N LEU A 74 -0.79 -12.18 27.62
CA LEU A 74 -1.82 -13.21 27.56
C LEU A 74 -1.90 -13.89 28.92
N TRP A 75 -3.00 -13.65 29.65
CA TRP A 75 -3.33 -14.33 30.92
C TRP A 75 -2.20 -14.34 31.97
N GLY A 76 -1.44 -13.22 32.08
CA GLY A 76 -0.35 -13.10 33.06
C GLY A 76 1.02 -13.58 32.58
N PHE A 77 1.13 -14.12 31.36
CA PHE A 77 2.40 -14.44 30.72
C PHE A 77 2.79 -13.35 29.74
N LEU A 78 4.02 -12.84 29.89
CA LEU A 78 4.66 -11.97 28.89
C LEU A 78 5.18 -12.84 27.74
N VAL A 79 4.51 -12.76 26.60
CA VAL A 79 4.98 -13.41 25.39
C VAL A 79 5.76 -12.36 24.58
N ASN A 80 7.08 -12.51 24.54
CA ASN A 80 7.97 -11.70 23.70
C ASN A 80 8.24 -12.49 22.43
N LEU A 81 7.69 -12.05 21.32
CA LEU A 81 7.99 -12.58 20.01
C LEU A 81 8.96 -11.63 19.27
N PRO A 82 10.27 -11.90 19.28
CA PRO A 82 11.20 -11.15 18.46
C PRO A 82 11.05 -11.59 17.01
N ILE A 83 10.51 -10.76 16.18
CA ILE A 83 10.46 -10.95 14.72
C ILE A 83 11.50 -10.02 14.12
N ALA A 84 12.67 -10.56 13.78
CA ALA A 84 13.69 -9.83 13.06
C ALA A 84 13.59 -10.18 11.57
N ILE A 85 13.25 -9.21 10.75
CA ILE A 85 13.27 -9.33 9.29
C ILE A 85 14.48 -8.54 8.80
N PRO A 86 15.50 -9.19 8.23
CA PRO A 86 16.64 -8.48 7.69
C PRO A 86 16.23 -7.63 6.48
N PRO A 87 16.87 -6.48 6.23
CA PRO A 87 16.61 -5.65 5.08
C PRO A 87 16.87 -6.43 3.79
N ILE A 88 15.90 -6.44 2.90
CA ILE A 88 15.95 -7.15 1.62
C ILE A 88 16.04 -6.12 0.49
N HIS A 89 16.81 -6.43 -0.55
CA HIS A 89 16.90 -5.56 -1.72
C HIS A 89 15.49 -5.27 -2.28
N PRO A 90 15.16 -4.01 -2.64
CA PRO A 90 13.80 -3.58 -3.03
C PRO A 90 13.19 -4.39 -4.17
N ALA A 91 14.02 -4.87 -5.12
CA ALA A 91 13.55 -5.72 -6.21
C ALA A 91 12.85 -7.02 -5.71
N TRP A 92 13.31 -7.58 -4.59
CA TRP A 92 12.65 -8.72 -3.96
C TRP A 92 11.36 -8.34 -3.24
N GLY A 93 11.29 -7.12 -2.69
CA GLY A 93 10.08 -6.59 -2.07
C GLY A 93 8.90 -6.55 -3.05
N VAL A 94 9.16 -6.20 -4.32
CA VAL A 94 8.14 -6.16 -5.38
C VAL A 94 7.57 -7.56 -5.67
N ILE A 95 8.34 -8.62 -5.48
CA ILE A 95 7.89 -10.00 -5.71
C ILE A 95 7.24 -10.59 -4.44
N ILE A 96 7.82 -10.35 -3.28
CA ILE A 96 7.40 -10.96 -2.00
C ILE A 96 6.12 -10.30 -1.47
N SER A 97 6.00 -8.98 -1.58
CA SER A 97 4.83 -8.25 -1.07
C SER A 97 3.50 -8.72 -1.68
N PRO A 98 3.36 -8.90 -3.01
CA PRO A 98 2.14 -9.46 -3.59
C PRO A 98 1.82 -10.88 -3.12
N ILE A 99 2.83 -11.71 -2.89
CA ILE A 99 2.62 -13.07 -2.39
C ILE A 99 2.04 -13.04 -0.97
N ILE A 100 2.61 -12.21 -0.08
CA ILE A 100 2.08 -12.03 1.27
C ILE A 100 0.65 -11.48 1.20
N MET A 101 0.41 -10.45 0.37
CA MET A 101 -0.92 -9.85 0.20
C MET A 101 -1.94 -10.83 -0.40
N PHE A 102 -1.50 -11.76 -1.24
CA PHE A 102 -2.37 -12.84 -1.73
C PHE A 102 -2.89 -13.70 -0.56
N PHE A 103 -2.02 -14.10 0.38
CA PHE A 103 -2.45 -14.88 1.54
C PHE A 103 -3.33 -14.07 2.49
N VAL A 104 -3.07 -12.78 2.67
CA VAL A 104 -3.93 -11.87 3.44
C VAL A 104 -5.31 -11.77 2.80
N GLY A 105 -5.37 -11.53 1.50
CA GLY A 105 -6.62 -11.47 0.73
C GLY A 105 -7.41 -12.78 0.75
N TRP A 106 -6.72 -13.92 0.60
CA TRP A 106 -7.31 -15.24 0.70
C TRP A 106 -7.88 -15.52 2.10
N GLY A 107 -7.14 -15.14 3.15
CA GLY A 107 -7.61 -15.24 4.53
C GLY A 107 -8.86 -14.40 4.77
N LEU A 108 -8.85 -13.15 4.32
CA LEU A 108 -10.01 -12.25 4.36
C LEU A 108 -11.23 -12.82 3.64
N TYR A 109 -11.03 -13.32 2.44
CA TYR A 109 -12.08 -13.97 1.67
C TYR A 109 -12.70 -15.11 2.48
N LYS A 110 -11.88 -16.04 2.98
CA LYS A 110 -12.36 -17.23 3.69
C LYS A 110 -13.01 -16.91 5.04
N LEU A 111 -12.49 -15.93 5.78
CA LEU A 111 -12.98 -15.61 7.13
C LEU A 111 -14.23 -14.75 7.12
N VAL A 112 -14.35 -13.80 6.20
CA VAL A 112 -15.40 -12.79 6.20
C VAL A 112 -16.19 -12.75 4.91
N ILE A 113 -15.53 -12.52 3.76
CA ILE A 113 -16.20 -12.22 2.50
C ILE A 113 -17.10 -13.39 2.08
N ASN A 114 -16.61 -14.61 2.18
CA ASN A 114 -17.39 -15.82 1.82
C ASN A 114 -18.68 -15.99 2.65
N LYS A 115 -18.77 -15.37 3.82
CA LYS A 115 -19.97 -15.43 4.67
C LYS A 115 -20.99 -14.34 4.33
N VAL A 116 -20.56 -13.31 3.63
CA VAL A 116 -21.35 -12.09 3.37
C VAL A 116 -21.69 -11.94 1.88
N VAL A 117 -21.01 -12.67 0.98
CA VAL A 117 -21.17 -12.55 -0.47
C VAL A 117 -22.61 -12.85 -0.92
N ASP A 118 -23.30 -13.78 -0.25
CA ASP A 118 -24.69 -14.15 -0.54
C ASP A 118 -25.73 -13.35 0.27
N ARG A 119 -25.28 -12.30 0.97
CA ARG A 119 -26.15 -11.44 1.77
C ARG A 119 -26.43 -10.12 1.04
N ASP A 120 -27.35 -9.33 1.62
CA ASP A 120 -27.65 -8.01 1.11
C ASP A 120 -26.39 -7.15 1.01
N LEU A 121 -26.34 -6.29 -0.04
CA LEU A 121 -25.24 -5.37 -0.30
C LEU A 121 -24.86 -4.53 0.93
N PHE A 122 -25.85 -4.10 1.71
CA PHE A 122 -25.64 -3.31 2.93
C PHE A 122 -24.87 -4.08 3.99
N ILE A 123 -25.14 -5.38 4.16
CA ILE A 123 -24.44 -6.26 5.11
C ILE A 123 -22.97 -6.41 4.68
N SER A 124 -22.71 -6.54 3.39
CA SER A 124 -21.35 -6.62 2.84
C SER A 124 -20.55 -5.35 3.08
N ILE A 125 -21.18 -4.19 2.87
CA ILE A 125 -20.59 -2.88 3.15
C ILE A 125 -20.23 -2.74 4.63
N LEU A 126 -21.16 -3.09 5.53
CA LEU A 126 -20.95 -2.99 6.97
C LEU A 126 -19.83 -3.93 7.46
N ALA A 127 -19.80 -5.15 6.94
CA ALA A 127 -18.77 -6.12 7.28
C ALA A 127 -17.38 -5.66 6.82
N THR A 128 -17.25 -5.16 5.59
CA THR A 128 -15.97 -4.67 5.05
C THR A 128 -15.53 -3.37 5.73
N PHE A 129 -16.45 -2.52 6.18
CA PHE A 129 -16.15 -1.36 7.01
C PHE A 129 -15.58 -1.77 8.38
N GLY A 130 -16.16 -2.79 9.01
CA GLY A 130 -15.59 -3.34 10.26
C GLY A 130 -14.17 -3.88 10.08
N ILE A 131 -13.90 -4.54 8.94
CA ILE A 131 -12.56 -5.00 8.59
C ILE A 131 -11.60 -3.82 8.40
N ALA A 132 -12.05 -2.76 7.72
CA ALA A 132 -11.26 -1.54 7.52
C ALA A 132 -10.78 -0.98 8.86
N ILE A 133 -11.66 -0.84 9.84
CA ILE A 133 -11.31 -0.36 11.19
C ILE A 133 -10.27 -1.30 11.85
N ILE A 134 -10.45 -2.62 11.74
CA ILE A 134 -9.51 -3.59 12.30
C ILE A 134 -8.12 -3.42 11.67
N PHE A 135 -8.03 -3.28 10.34
CA PHE A 135 -6.75 -3.06 9.67
C PHE A 135 -6.10 -1.74 10.03
N GLN A 136 -6.87 -0.66 10.13
CA GLN A 136 -6.37 0.64 10.55
C GLN A 136 -5.78 0.56 11.97
N GLN A 137 -6.48 -0.07 12.91
CA GLN A 137 -6.00 -0.23 14.27
C GLN A 137 -4.78 -1.17 14.34
N LEU A 138 -4.76 -2.23 13.54
CA LEU A 138 -3.63 -3.16 13.47
C LEU A 138 -2.37 -2.45 12.93
N MET A 139 -2.52 -1.68 11.84
CA MET A 139 -1.41 -0.90 11.28
C MET A 139 -0.91 0.15 12.27
N ASN A 140 -1.82 0.86 12.94
CA ASN A 140 -1.46 1.84 13.96
C ASN A 140 -0.76 1.19 15.17
N PHE A 141 -1.18 0.00 15.56
CA PHE A 141 -0.55 -0.75 16.67
C PHE A 141 0.87 -1.23 16.30
N ILE A 142 1.08 -1.67 15.06
CA ILE A 142 2.37 -2.23 14.63
C ILE A 142 3.37 -1.13 14.26
N PHE A 143 2.92 -0.11 13.52
CA PHE A 143 3.78 0.92 12.92
C PHE A 143 3.72 2.26 13.66
N GLY A 144 2.78 2.42 14.60
CA GLY A 144 2.53 3.71 15.25
C GLY A 144 1.75 4.68 14.36
N ALA A 145 1.59 5.91 14.87
CA ALA A 145 0.86 6.98 14.18
C ALA A 145 1.74 7.83 13.25
N ASP A 146 3.04 7.49 13.15
CA ASP A 146 3.98 8.27 12.36
C ASP A 146 3.87 7.97 10.86
N VAL A 147 4.08 9.01 10.06
CA VAL A 147 4.12 8.87 8.60
C VAL A 147 5.44 8.20 8.22
N VAL A 148 5.32 7.00 7.68
CA VAL A 148 6.46 6.20 7.27
C VAL A 148 6.75 6.47 5.79
N VAL A 149 7.96 6.94 5.48
CA VAL A 149 8.41 7.22 4.12
C VAL A 149 9.62 6.35 3.80
N ALA A 150 9.50 5.50 2.79
CA ALA A 150 10.65 4.77 2.27
C ALA A 150 11.54 5.74 1.49
N GLN A 151 12.61 6.22 2.11
CA GLN A 151 13.67 6.94 1.41
C GLN A 151 14.53 5.91 0.70
N SER A 152 14.31 5.74 -0.60
CA SER A 152 15.21 4.91 -1.40
C SER A 152 16.49 5.68 -1.69
N GLU A 153 17.63 5.11 -1.36
CA GLU A 153 18.96 5.59 -1.78
C GLU A 153 19.21 5.41 -3.30
N TYR A 154 18.20 4.98 -4.04
CA TYR A 154 18.26 4.92 -5.49
C TYR A 154 18.34 6.34 -6.02
N GLY A 155 19.52 6.69 -6.54
CA GLY A 155 19.80 7.99 -7.12
C GLY A 155 18.69 8.50 -8.05
N THR A 156 18.75 9.75 -8.39
CA THR A 156 17.87 10.36 -9.38
C THR A 156 18.46 10.15 -10.78
N THR A 157 17.69 9.59 -11.71
CA THR A 157 18.04 9.67 -13.14
C THR A 157 17.72 11.06 -13.65
N MET A 158 18.74 11.73 -14.13
CA MET A 158 18.62 13.05 -14.74
C MET A 158 18.36 12.88 -16.24
N LEU A 159 17.18 13.29 -16.68
CA LEU A 159 16.82 13.35 -18.09
C LEU A 159 16.92 14.81 -18.58
N PHE A 160 17.23 14.98 -19.87
CA PHE A 160 17.33 16.30 -20.52
C PHE A 160 18.29 17.29 -19.81
N ASP A 161 19.60 16.98 -19.87
CA ASP A 161 20.66 17.89 -19.44
C ASP A 161 20.49 18.44 -18.01
N ASN A 162 20.25 17.56 -17.05
CA ASN A 162 20.03 17.87 -15.60
C ASN A 162 18.77 18.68 -15.28
N SER A 163 17.84 18.82 -16.17
CA SER A 163 16.68 19.67 -15.99
C SER A 163 15.43 18.93 -15.46
N VAL A 164 15.36 17.60 -15.63
CA VAL A 164 14.26 16.76 -15.11
C VAL A 164 14.85 15.68 -14.22
N THR A 165 14.51 15.72 -12.94
CA THR A 165 14.91 14.70 -11.96
C THR A 165 13.79 13.71 -11.75
N LEU A 166 13.97 12.47 -12.18
CA LEU A 166 13.10 11.37 -11.82
C LEU A 166 13.76 10.57 -10.70
N PRO A 167 13.18 10.52 -9.50
CA PRO A 167 13.65 9.60 -8.47
C PRO A 167 13.47 8.16 -8.98
N ASN A 168 14.56 7.40 -9.02
CA ASN A 168 14.54 6.01 -9.48
C ASN A 168 13.56 5.14 -8.69
N SER A 169 13.20 5.54 -7.47
CA SER A 169 12.16 4.90 -6.66
C SER A 169 10.76 4.93 -7.27
N LYS A 170 10.49 5.79 -8.26
CA LYS A 170 9.20 5.84 -8.95
C LYS A 170 9.15 4.95 -10.20
N ILE A 171 10.29 4.38 -10.62
CA ILE A 171 10.41 3.57 -11.84
C ILE A 171 10.30 2.07 -11.50
N PHE A 172 10.56 1.70 -10.27
CA PHE A 172 10.41 0.37 -9.70
C PHE A 172 9.26 0.33 -8.71
#